data_8c3074762d98d7f653c244625fa3ad37
#
_entry.id   8c3074762d98d7f653c244625fa3ad37
#
_cell.length_a   1.000
_cell.length_b   1.000
_cell.length_c   1.000
_cell.angle_alpha   90.00
_cell.angle_beta   90.00
_cell.angle_gamma   90.00
#
_symmetry.space_group_name_H-M   'P 1'
#
loop_
_entity.id
_entity.type
_entity.pdbx_description
1 polymer ?
#
loop_
_entity_poly.entity_id
_entity_poly.type
_entity_poly.pdbx_seq_one_letter_code
_entity_poly.pdbx_strand_id
1 'polypeptide(L)'
;MTSGADLGRDGVRGALALGRREMLVWLAVALLCQQLFAVPAASLEAYLGELQSHLASKSIFTYVAWVAVFSLIADSARQAPARTSDVVLLLAVIASGVLTARSVPWLAMTASAAYFMVRDRTDIKLSAAGAVMLALALNGFWGPRLFEFFAYYLLQADAALVGAALSATHTGVQWSETIIGASNEHSIIVYGPCSSFHNISLGLLCWVALTKLARPRWVKADIFVGLAVVATVIALNASRLYLMALGAESFEYWHVGTGQQIFAWATTLSVLVISLYGALRVGRTS
;
A
#
# COMPACT_ATOMS: atom_id res chain seq x y z
N MET A 1 31.07 48.51 28.44
CA MET A 1 31.68 47.19 28.45
C MET A 1 30.53 46.17 28.47
N THR A 2 30.00 45.82 27.31
CA THR A 2 28.94 44.80 27.17
C THR A 2 29.56 43.50 26.68
N SER A 3 29.30 42.49 27.44
CA SER A 3 29.89 41.15 27.43
C SER A 3 29.82 40.46 26.07
N GLY A 4 30.96 40.07 25.52
CA GLY A 4 31.13 39.30 24.29
C GLY A 4 30.89 37.78 24.45
N ALA A 5 30.13 37.33 25.51
CA ALA A 5 29.91 35.92 25.79
C ALA A 5 28.58 35.34 25.27
N ASP A 6 27.63 36.21 24.82
CA ASP A 6 26.33 35.74 24.37
C ASP A 6 26.25 35.40 22.88
N LEU A 7 27.12 35.97 22.04
CA LEU A 7 27.14 35.73 20.61
C LEU A 7 27.54 34.27 20.20
N GLY A 8 28.25 33.56 21.07
CA GLY A 8 28.71 32.20 20.79
C GLY A 8 27.66 31.11 21.03
N ARG A 9 26.74 31.34 21.99
CA ARG A 9 25.72 30.34 22.36
C ARG A 9 24.53 30.28 21.39
N ASP A 10 24.16 31.41 20.81
CA ASP A 10 23.06 31.48 19.84
C ASP A 10 23.47 30.96 18.47
N GLY A 11 24.74 31.14 18.06
CA GLY A 11 25.28 30.59 16.84
C GLY A 11 25.38 29.07 16.80
N VAL A 12 25.71 28.44 17.92
CA VAL A 12 25.79 26.96 18.04
C VAL A 12 24.39 26.35 18.17
N ARG A 13 23.44 27.01 18.80
CA ARG A 13 22.04 26.58 18.86
C ARG A 13 21.33 26.67 17.50
N GLY A 14 21.66 27.65 16.66
CA GLY A 14 21.13 27.80 15.31
C GLY A 14 21.65 26.73 14.32
N ALA A 15 22.88 26.25 14.50
CA ALA A 15 23.52 25.28 13.62
C ALA A 15 23.05 23.81 13.83
N LEU A 16 22.42 23.51 14.98
CA LEU A 16 21.89 22.18 15.33
C LEU A 16 20.35 22.08 15.27
N ALA A 17 19.66 23.17 14.94
CA ALA A 17 18.20 23.15 14.82
C ALA A 17 17.79 22.65 13.44
N LEU A 18 17.64 21.32 13.29
CA LEU A 18 16.96 20.73 12.14
C LEU A 18 15.60 21.41 11.96
N GLY A 19 15.33 21.93 10.77
CA GLY A 19 14.01 22.44 10.43
C GLY A 19 12.97 21.29 10.48
N ARG A 20 11.71 21.66 10.68
CA ARG A 20 10.63 20.67 10.78
C ARG A 20 10.58 19.73 9.56
N ARG A 21 10.78 20.27 8.37
CA ARG A 21 10.79 19.50 7.12
C ARG A 21 11.87 18.42 7.13
N GLU A 22 13.11 18.77 7.49
CA GLU A 22 14.22 17.82 7.55
C GLU A 22 13.92 16.70 8.54
N MET A 23 13.36 17.04 9.69
CA MET A 23 12.96 16.05 10.70
C MET A 23 11.89 15.09 10.19
N LEU A 24 10.86 15.57 9.51
CA LEU A 24 9.81 14.74 8.92
C LEU A 24 10.33 13.89 7.75
N VAL A 25 11.30 14.38 6.99
CA VAL A 25 12.01 13.57 5.98
C VAL A 25 12.79 12.44 6.65
N TRP A 26 13.53 12.70 7.74
CA TRP A 26 14.24 11.65 8.47
C TRP A 26 13.28 10.63 9.09
N LEU A 27 12.13 11.05 9.56
CA LEU A 27 11.07 10.15 10.02
C LEU A 27 10.61 9.22 8.88
N ALA A 28 10.34 9.77 7.70
CA ALA A 28 9.96 8.97 6.53
C ALA A 28 11.07 8.02 6.07
N VAL A 29 12.34 8.47 6.11
CA VAL A 29 13.52 7.62 5.83
C VAL A 29 13.62 6.47 6.83
N ALA A 30 13.46 6.74 8.13
CA ALA A 30 13.51 5.70 9.16
C ALA A 30 12.42 4.65 8.96
N LEU A 31 11.19 5.06 8.66
CA LEU A 31 10.08 4.14 8.35
C LEU A 31 10.33 3.33 7.07
N LEU A 32 10.85 3.97 6.01
CA LEU A 32 11.22 3.28 4.77
C LEU A 32 12.30 2.23 5.03
N CYS A 33 13.36 2.61 5.74
CA CYS A 33 14.45 1.70 6.09
C CYS A 33 13.94 0.48 6.88
N GLN A 34 13.05 0.69 7.85
CA GLN A 34 12.46 -0.41 8.61
C GLN A 34 11.63 -1.37 7.75
N GLN A 35 10.98 -0.86 6.70
CA GLN A 35 10.18 -1.71 5.82
C GLN A 35 10.99 -2.44 4.76
N LEU A 36 12.05 -1.83 4.27
CA LEU A 36 12.86 -2.40 3.19
C LEU A 36 14.01 -3.25 3.71
N PHE A 37 14.61 -2.89 4.84
CA PHE A 37 15.86 -3.47 5.32
C PHE A 37 15.73 -4.33 6.58
N ALA A 38 14.54 -4.44 7.20
CA ALA A 38 14.33 -5.31 8.34
C ALA A 38 14.18 -6.78 7.92
N VAL A 39 15.25 -7.34 7.39
CA VAL A 39 15.35 -8.74 6.96
C VAL A 39 16.16 -9.53 7.98
N PRO A 40 15.62 -10.60 8.58
CA PRO A 40 16.37 -11.44 9.50
C PRO A 40 17.42 -12.27 8.74
N ALA A 41 18.67 -12.20 9.14
CA ALA A 41 19.71 -13.03 8.54
C ALA A 41 20.80 -13.41 9.53
N ALA A 42 21.35 -14.62 9.39
CA ALA A 42 22.40 -15.14 10.25
C ALA A 42 23.80 -14.71 9.80
N SER A 43 23.96 -14.28 8.54
CA SER A 43 25.23 -13.83 7.96
C SER A 43 25.01 -12.68 6.98
N LEU A 44 26.06 -11.95 6.63
CA LEU A 44 25.99 -10.86 5.64
C LEU A 44 25.56 -11.37 4.25
N GLU A 45 26.06 -12.52 3.83
CA GLU A 45 25.72 -13.11 2.54
C GLU A 45 24.24 -13.51 2.48
N ALA A 46 23.74 -14.20 3.53
CA ALA A 46 22.32 -14.50 3.67
C ALA A 46 21.47 -13.23 3.69
N TYR A 47 21.93 -12.19 4.41
CA TYR A 47 21.23 -10.90 4.45
C TYR A 47 21.10 -10.26 3.06
N LEU A 48 22.16 -10.24 2.27
CA LEU A 48 22.11 -9.63 0.92
C LEU A 48 21.19 -10.41 -0.03
N GLY A 49 21.21 -11.75 0.03
CA GLY A 49 20.32 -12.60 -0.77
C GLY A 49 18.82 -12.40 -0.38
N GLU A 50 18.53 -12.42 0.91
CA GLU A 50 17.16 -12.20 1.39
C GLU A 50 16.71 -10.76 1.14
N LEU A 51 17.57 -9.76 1.26
CA LEU A 51 17.25 -8.37 0.95
C LEU A 51 16.89 -8.19 -0.53
N GLN A 52 17.68 -8.78 -1.44
CA GLN A 52 17.37 -8.73 -2.87
C GLN A 52 16.01 -9.35 -3.18
N SER A 53 15.73 -10.53 -2.63
CA SER A 53 14.43 -11.20 -2.76
C SER A 53 13.30 -10.37 -2.17
N HIS A 54 13.50 -9.79 -0.99
CA HIS A 54 12.52 -8.94 -0.32
C HIS A 54 12.20 -7.68 -1.12
N LEU A 55 13.22 -7.00 -1.66
CA LEU A 55 13.02 -5.83 -2.51
C LEU A 55 12.30 -6.20 -3.81
N ALA A 56 12.72 -7.28 -4.48
CA ALA A 56 12.10 -7.76 -5.72
C ALA A 56 10.63 -8.19 -5.53
N SER A 57 10.27 -8.66 -4.34
CA SER A 57 8.89 -9.06 -4.02
C SER A 57 7.92 -7.88 -3.80
N LYS A 58 8.44 -6.65 -3.61
CA LYS A 58 7.58 -5.48 -3.42
C LYS A 58 6.96 -5.02 -4.73
N SER A 59 5.67 -4.69 -4.65
CA SER A 59 4.96 -4.08 -5.78
C SER A 59 5.55 -2.72 -6.15
N ILE A 60 5.59 -2.40 -7.44
CA ILE A 60 5.93 -1.07 -7.96
C ILE A 60 5.10 0.03 -7.27
N PHE A 61 3.86 -0.25 -6.91
CA PHE A 61 2.98 0.70 -6.24
C PHE A 61 3.47 1.10 -4.85
N THR A 62 4.20 0.21 -4.16
CA THR A 62 4.85 0.52 -2.87
C THR A 62 5.92 1.60 -3.06
N TYR A 63 6.74 1.48 -4.11
CA TYR A 63 7.77 2.49 -4.41
C TYR A 63 7.16 3.82 -4.84
N VAL A 64 6.13 3.80 -5.67
CA VAL A 64 5.36 5.01 -6.06
C VAL A 64 4.77 5.70 -4.84
N ALA A 65 4.22 4.94 -3.90
CA ALA A 65 3.68 5.49 -2.65
C ALA A 65 4.76 6.18 -1.79
N TRP A 66 5.94 5.59 -1.69
CA TRP A 66 7.05 6.23 -0.97
C TRP A 66 7.54 7.51 -1.66
N VAL A 67 7.64 7.51 -3.00
CA VAL A 67 7.94 8.73 -3.76
C VAL A 67 6.88 9.81 -3.47
N ALA A 68 5.60 9.44 -3.42
CA ALA A 68 4.53 10.37 -3.07
C ALA A 68 4.68 10.94 -1.64
N VAL A 69 5.00 10.09 -0.64
CA VAL A 69 5.24 10.52 0.74
C VAL A 69 6.38 11.55 0.80
N PHE A 70 7.54 11.23 0.20
CA PHE A 70 8.70 12.13 0.21
C PHE A 70 8.42 13.45 -0.51
N SER A 71 7.77 13.40 -1.68
CA SER A 71 7.40 14.60 -2.45
C SER A 71 6.47 15.50 -1.66
N LEU A 72 5.42 14.94 -1.03
CA LEU A 72 4.46 15.70 -0.22
C LEU A 72 5.11 16.32 1.02
N ILE A 73 6.00 15.61 1.71
CA ILE A 73 6.74 16.14 2.86
C ILE A 73 7.72 17.24 2.40
N ALA A 74 8.46 17.02 1.31
CA ALA A 74 9.42 17.99 0.80
C ALA A 74 8.75 19.31 0.40
N ASP A 75 7.52 19.25 -0.08
CA ASP A 75 6.72 20.41 -0.49
C ASP A 75 5.96 21.10 0.65
N SER A 76 5.95 20.50 1.86
CA SER A 76 5.25 21.00 3.03
C SER A 76 6.19 21.75 3.97
N ALA A 77 5.62 22.47 4.94
CA ALA A 77 6.25 23.01 6.17
C ALA A 77 7.67 23.62 6.01
N ARG A 78 7.95 24.26 4.90
CA ARG A 78 9.31 24.69 4.49
C ARG A 78 10.06 25.55 5.51
N GLN A 79 9.39 26.23 6.43
CA GLN A 79 10.02 27.20 7.33
C GLN A 79 9.55 27.11 8.80
N ALA A 80 8.77 26.09 9.14
CA ALA A 80 8.31 25.95 10.52
C ALA A 80 9.42 25.32 11.41
N PRO A 81 9.58 25.79 12.64
CA PRO A 81 10.46 25.12 13.60
C PRO A 81 9.91 23.74 13.95
N ALA A 82 10.84 22.82 14.24
CA ALA A 82 10.46 21.48 14.70
C ALA A 82 9.70 21.57 16.02
N ARG A 83 8.63 20.79 16.16
CA ARG A 83 7.85 20.70 17.39
C ARG A 83 8.42 19.58 18.25
N THR A 84 8.29 19.69 19.57
CA THR A 84 8.68 18.60 20.49
C THR A 84 7.98 17.28 20.13
N SER A 85 6.73 17.34 19.66
CA SER A 85 5.98 16.15 19.20
C SER A 85 6.59 15.50 17.94
N ASP A 86 7.21 16.28 17.04
CA ASP A 86 7.89 15.75 15.86
C ASP A 86 9.15 14.97 16.29
N VAL A 87 9.89 15.51 17.29
CA VAL A 87 11.08 14.85 17.88
C VAL A 87 10.69 13.54 18.56
N VAL A 88 9.67 13.58 19.41
CA VAL A 88 9.17 12.39 20.12
C VAL A 88 8.74 11.31 19.13
N LEU A 89 8.02 11.70 18.09
CA LEU A 89 7.58 10.77 17.04
C LEU A 89 8.77 10.15 16.30
N LEU A 90 9.77 10.96 15.91
CA LEU A 90 10.98 10.46 15.26
C LEU A 90 11.74 9.47 16.16
N LEU A 91 11.94 9.80 17.42
CA LEU A 91 12.59 8.91 18.38
C LEU A 91 11.80 7.62 18.59
N ALA A 92 10.47 7.69 18.68
CA ALA A 92 9.60 6.51 18.78
C ALA A 92 9.70 5.62 17.52
N VAL A 93 9.75 6.21 16.33
CA VAL A 93 9.98 5.48 15.08
C VAL A 93 11.35 4.81 15.08
N ILE A 94 12.43 5.50 15.42
CA ILE A 94 13.76 4.92 15.50
C ILE A 94 13.79 3.76 16.52
N ALA A 95 13.23 3.98 17.72
CA ALA A 95 13.15 2.96 18.74
C ALA A 95 12.34 1.72 18.30
N SER A 96 11.29 1.93 17.50
CA SER A 96 10.50 0.83 16.94
C SER A 96 11.32 -0.11 16.04
N GLY A 97 12.36 0.41 15.37
CA GLY A 97 13.23 -0.37 14.51
C GLY A 97 14.20 -1.30 15.27
N VAL A 98 14.43 -1.01 16.56
CA VAL A 98 15.29 -1.86 17.43
C VAL A 98 14.49 -3.05 17.98
N LEU A 99 13.16 -2.95 18.00
CA LEU A 99 12.31 -4.01 18.53
C LEU A 99 12.18 -5.15 17.52
N THR A 100 12.35 -6.37 18.00
CA THR A 100 12.32 -7.60 17.16
C THR A 100 10.94 -7.97 16.62
N ALA A 101 9.88 -7.37 17.17
CA ALA A 101 8.52 -7.65 16.75
C ALA A 101 8.18 -6.97 15.40
N ARG A 102 7.99 -7.77 14.36
CA ARG A 102 7.72 -7.32 12.98
C ARG A 102 6.50 -6.39 12.82
N SER A 103 5.58 -6.40 13.78
CA SER A 103 4.38 -5.53 13.78
C SER A 103 4.68 -4.09 14.20
N VAL A 104 5.72 -3.87 15.01
CA VAL A 104 5.99 -2.57 15.65
C VAL A 104 6.29 -1.45 14.64
N PRO A 105 7.13 -1.66 13.59
CA PRO A 105 7.34 -0.65 12.55
C PRO A 105 6.06 -0.25 11.81
N TRP A 106 5.13 -1.17 11.60
CA TRP A 106 3.85 -0.90 10.96
C TRP A 106 2.89 -0.08 11.85
N LEU A 107 2.91 -0.37 13.16
CA LEU A 107 2.18 0.43 14.14
C LEU A 107 2.77 1.84 14.25
N ALA A 108 4.09 1.97 14.21
CA ALA A 108 4.78 3.26 14.17
C ALA A 108 4.41 4.05 12.89
N MET A 109 4.32 3.39 11.73
CA MET A 109 3.84 4.00 10.50
C MET A 109 2.38 4.43 10.62
N THR A 110 1.51 3.59 11.18
CA THR A 110 0.09 3.93 11.39
C THR A 110 -0.05 5.13 12.32
N ALA A 111 0.71 5.17 13.41
CA ALA A 111 0.73 6.30 14.34
C ALA A 111 1.24 7.58 13.67
N SER A 112 2.29 7.49 12.85
CA SER A 112 2.83 8.62 12.08
C SER A 112 1.83 9.14 11.06
N ALA A 113 1.12 8.25 10.37
CA ALA A 113 0.04 8.60 9.44
C ALA A 113 -1.09 9.34 10.17
N ALA A 114 -1.56 8.80 11.30
CA ALA A 114 -2.59 9.45 12.13
C ALA A 114 -2.12 10.82 12.66
N TYR A 115 -0.87 10.92 13.09
CA TYR A 115 -0.28 12.18 13.53
C TYR A 115 -0.34 13.25 12.42
N PHE A 116 0.07 12.92 11.19
CA PHE A 116 0.02 13.85 10.05
C PHE A 116 -1.42 14.23 9.69
N MET A 117 -2.35 13.29 9.71
CA MET A 117 -3.75 13.55 9.34
C MET A 117 -4.51 14.36 10.40
N VAL A 118 -4.22 14.16 11.68
CA VAL A 118 -4.95 14.81 12.78
C VAL A 118 -4.28 16.09 13.21
N ARG A 119 -2.98 16.05 13.48
CA ARG A 119 -2.23 17.20 14.03
C ARG A 119 -1.92 18.24 12.97
N ASP A 120 -1.64 17.79 11.74
CA ASP A 120 -1.27 18.65 10.63
C ASP A 120 -2.40 18.81 9.60
N ARG A 121 -3.64 18.63 10.03
CA ARG A 121 -4.84 18.76 9.16
C ARG A 121 -4.92 20.09 8.41
N THR A 122 -4.28 21.14 8.90
CA THR A 122 -4.19 22.47 8.25
C THR A 122 -3.13 22.50 7.17
N ASP A 123 -2.07 21.69 7.26
CA ASP A 123 -1.11 21.46 6.19
C ASP A 123 -1.61 20.29 5.32
N ILE A 124 -2.28 20.67 4.23
CA ILE A 124 -2.94 19.72 3.35
C ILE A 124 -1.96 18.70 2.75
N LYS A 125 -0.69 19.10 2.52
CA LYS A 125 0.33 18.21 1.96
C LYS A 125 0.80 17.18 2.99
N LEU A 126 1.01 17.58 4.26
CA LEU A 126 1.32 16.63 5.33
C LEU A 126 0.15 15.69 5.62
N SER A 127 -1.07 16.20 5.63
CA SER A 127 -2.25 15.34 5.77
C SER A 127 -2.37 14.34 4.60
N ALA A 128 -2.04 14.76 3.38
CA ALA A 128 -2.00 13.87 2.21
C ALA A 128 -0.88 12.81 2.32
N ALA A 129 0.32 13.20 2.80
CA ALA A 129 1.39 12.25 3.09
C ALA A 129 0.95 11.21 4.12
N GLY A 130 0.26 11.64 5.19
CA GLY A 130 -0.35 10.75 6.17
C GLY A 130 -1.35 9.77 5.55
N ALA A 131 -2.19 10.21 4.62
CA ALA A 131 -3.13 9.32 3.92
C ALA A 131 -2.40 8.25 3.07
N VAL A 132 -1.30 8.60 2.40
CA VAL A 132 -0.47 7.63 1.66
C VAL A 132 0.24 6.66 2.62
N MET A 133 0.78 7.15 3.74
CA MET A 133 1.39 6.29 4.78
C MET A 133 0.37 5.33 5.38
N LEU A 134 -0.87 5.78 5.61
CA LEU A 134 -1.95 4.91 6.08
C LEU A 134 -2.29 3.84 5.02
N ALA A 135 -2.35 4.20 3.74
CA ALA A 135 -2.56 3.23 2.67
C ALA A 135 -1.42 2.20 2.57
N LEU A 136 -0.16 2.60 2.78
CA LEU A 136 0.99 1.69 2.92
C LEU A 136 0.82 0.73 4.11
N ALA A 137 0.42 1.25 5.27
CA ALA A 137 0.18 0.43 6.46
C ALA A 137 -1.02 -0.52 6.28
N LEU A 138 -2.08 -0.06 5.61
CA LEU A 138 -3.22 -0.90 5.26
C LEU A 138 -2.81 -2.03 4.31
N ASN A 139 -2.04 -1.74 3.27
CA ASN A 139 -1.56 -2.76 2.34
C ASN A 139 -0.60 -3.77 2.99
N GLY A 140 0.39 -3.29 3.76
CA GLY A 140 1.48 -4.14 4.25
C GLY A 140 1.20 -4.86 5.56
N PHE A 141 0.26 -4.38 6.38
CA PHE A 141 0.00 -4.92 7.72
C PHE A 141 -1.48 -5.16 8.01
N TRP A 142 -2.32 -4.13 7.93
CA TRP A 142 -3.72 -4.25 8.32
C TRP A 142 -4.53 -5.08 7.32
N GLY A 143 -4.24 -4.97 6.02
CA GLY A 143 -4.91 -5.73 4.98
C GLY A 143 -4.78 -7.24 5.19
N PRO A 144 -3.56 -7.82 5.31
CA PRO A 144 -3.39 -9.23 5.63
C PRO A 144 -4.13 -9.67 6.90
N ARG A 145 -4.12 -8.86 7.97
CA ARG A 145 -4.83 -9.15 9.22
C ARG A 145 -6.35 -9.12 9.06
N LEU A 146 -6.87 -8.13 8.35
CA LEU A 146 -8.29 -8.05 8.02
C LEU A 146 -8.70 -9.24 7.13
N PHE A 147 -7.82 -9.61 6.18
CA PHE A 147 -8.08 -10.80 5.36
C PHE A 147 -8.14 -12.07 6.21
N GLU A 148 -7.19 -12.31 7.11
CA GLU A 148 -7.19 -13.47 8.01
C GLU A 148 -8.50 -13.55 8.80
N PHE A 149 -9.01 -12.41 9.28
CA PHE A 149 -10.24 -12.34 10.07
C PHE A 149 -11.50 -12.58 9.23
N PHE A 150 -11.54 -12.09 8.00
CA PHE A 150 -12.70 -12.16 7.12
C PHE A 150 -12.54 -13.16 5.97
N ALA A 151 -11.48 -13.98 5.95
CA ALA A 151 -11.09 -14.84 4.83
C ALA A 151 -12.26 -15.71 4.33
N TYR A 152 -12.99 -16.34 5.24
CA TYR A 152 -14.13 -17.17 4.89
C TYR A 152 -15.15 -16.44 4.02
N TYR A 153 -15.58 -15.26 4.43
CA TYR A 153 -16.60 -14.48 3.71
C TYR A 153 -16.05 -13.90 2.38
N LEU A 154 -14.79 -13.45 2.38
CA LEU A 154 -14.16 -12.90 1.19
C LEU A 154 -13.96 -13.95 0.10
N LEU A 155 -13.50 -15.15 0.49
CA LEU A 155 -13.31 -16.27 -0.43
C LEU A 155 -14.63 -16.79 -0.98
N GLN A 156 -15.67 -16.87 -0.15
CA GLN A 156 -17.01 -17.22 -0.61
C GLN A 156 -17.58 -16.20 -1.57
N ALA A 157 -17.33 -14.89 -1.35
CA ALA A 157 -17.79 -13.85 -2.27
C ALA A 157 -17.13 -13.98 -3.65
N ASP A 158 -15.80 -14.21 -3.70
CA ASP A 158 -15.07 -14.50 -4.94
C ASP A 158 -15.64 -15.76 -5.64
N ALA A 159 -15.83 -16.84 -4.89
CA ALA A 159 -16.38 -18.10 -5.42
C ALA A 159 -17.82 -17.94 -5.91
N ALA A 160 -18.66 -17.22 -5.17
CA ALA A 160 -20.05 -16.95 -5.55
C ALA A 160 -20.15 -16.18 -6.86
N LEU A 161 -19.31 -15.15 -7.02
CA LEU A 161 -19.29 -14.36 -8.26
C LEU A 161 -18.93 -15.20 -9.46
N VAL A 162 -17.90 -16.06 -9.33
CA VAL A 162 -17.45 -16.94 -10.41
C VAL A 162 -18.44 -18.09 -10.64
N GLY A 163 -18.98 -18.69 -9.58
CA GLY A 163 -20.00 -19.74 -9.68
C GLY A 163 -21.25 -19.26 -10.41
N ALA A 164 -21.71 -18.03 -10.12
CA ALA A 164 -22.82 -17.43 -10.84
C ALA A 164 -22.51 -17.22 -12.35
N ALA A 165 -21.29 -16.75 -12.67
CA ALA A 165 -20.86 -16.57 -14.05
C ALA A 165 -20.74 -17.91 -14.81
N LEU A 166 -20.21 -18.95 -14.16
CA LEU A 166 -20.15 -20.31 -14.73
C LEU A 166 -21.55 -20.88 -14.96
N SER A 167 -22.45 -20.74 -14.00
CA SER A 167 -23.84 -21.23 -14.11
C SER A 167 -24.64 -20.55 -15.23
N ALA A 168 -24.28 -19.34 -15.60
CA ALA A 168 -24.88 -18.63 -16.74
C ALA A 168 -24.37 -19.13 -18.10
N THR A 169 -23.23 -19.82 -18.17
CA THR A 169 -22.54 -20.21 -19.42
C THR A 169 -22.37 -21.72 -19.59
N HIS A 170 -22.46 -22.50 -18.53
CA HIS A 170 -22.21 -23.94 -18.51
C HIS A 170 -23.33 -24.69 -17.78
N THR A 171 -23.58 -25.95 -18.19
CA THR A 171 -24.45 -26.88 -17.49
C THR A 171 -23.63 -27.86 -16.66
N GLY A 172 -24.11 -28.25 -15.47
CA GLY A 172 -23.40 -29.16 -14.57
C GLY A 172 -22.33 -28.51 -13.71
N VAL A 173 -22.43 -27.19 -13.53
CA VAL A 173 -21.51 -26.43 -12.67
C VAL A 173 -21.57 -26.93 -11.23
N GLN A 174 -20.41 -27.18 -10.67
CA GLN A 174 -20.23 -27.41 -9.24
C GLN A 174 -19.86 -26.10 -8.56
N TRP A 175 -20.65 -25.71 -7.58
CA TRP A 175 -20.38 -24.54 -6.76
C TRP A 175 -20.89 -24.78 -5.35
N SER A 176 -19.97 -24.82 -4.40
CA SER A 176 -20.27 -24.95 -2.97
C SER A 176 -19.20 -24.25 -2.16
N GLU A 177 -19.58 -23.29 -1.33
CA GLU A 177 -18.68 -22.49 -0.49
C GLU A 177 -17.53 -21.85 -1.32
N THR A 178 -16.30 -22.36 -1.19
CA THR A 178 -15.11 -21.90 -1.91
C THR A 178 -14.71 -22.79 -3.07
N ILE A 179 -15.50 -23.87 -3.36
CA ILE A 179 -15.24 -24.81 -4.45
C ILE A 179 -16.04 -24.37 -5.66
N ILE A 180 -15.40 -24.27 -6.81
CA ILE A 180 -16.01 -23.92 -8.09
C ILE A 180 -15.45 -24.79 -9.21
N GLY A 181 -16.29 -25.25 -10.13
CA GLY A 181 -15.91 -26.02 -11.31
C GLY A 181 -16.96 -25.93 -12.41
N ALA A 182 -16.53 -25.89 -13.67
CA ALA A 182 -17.42 -25.87 -14.81
C ALA A 182 -18.05 -27.26 -15.10
N SER A 183 -17.50 -28.33 -14.55
CA SER A 183 -17.96 -29.69 -14.73
C SER A 183 -17.65 -30.55 -13.50
N ASN A 184 -18.16 -31.79 -13.48
CA ASN A 184 -17.86 -32.76 -12.42
C ASN A 184 -16.43 -33.33 -12.48
N GLU A 185 -15.70 -33.07 -13.55
CA GLU A 185 -14.34 -33.63 -13.79
C GLU A 185 -13.24 -32.69 -13.25
N HIS A 186 -13.54 -31.39 -13.10
CA HIS A 186 -12.56 -30.41 -12.65
C HIS A 186 -13.20 -29.36 -11.76
N SER A 187 -12.63 -29.20 -10.57
CA SER A 187 -13.00 -28.13 -9.65
C SER A 187 -11.75 -27.54 -9.00
N ILE A 188 -11.82 -26.26 -8.66
CA ILE A 188 -10.77 -25.53 -7.95
C ILE A 188 -11.29 -25.06 -6.60
N ILE A 189 -10.38 -24.93 -5.64
CA ILE A 189 -10.67 -24.33 -4.34
C ILE A 189 -10.12 -22.90 -4.36
N VAL A 190 -11.01 -21.94 -4.14
CA VAL A 190 -10.58 -20.52 -3.98
C VAL A 190 -9.98 -20.36 -2.59
N TYR A 191 -8.71 -19.95 -2.52
CA TYR A 191 -7.97 -19.73 -1.27
C TYR A 191 -7.21 -18.40 -1.30
N GLY A 192 -6.56 -18.04 -0.20
CA GLY A 192 -5.99 -16.70 0.02
C GLY A 192 -5.24 -16.08 -1.16
N PRO A 193 -4.22 -16.74 -1.76
CA PRO A 193 -3.49 -16.25 -2.93
C PRO A 193 -4.35 -16.05 -4.18
N CYS A 194 -5.52 -16.68 -4.26
CA CYS A 194 -6.46 -16.54 -5.39
C CYS A 194 -7.50 -15.44 -5.17
N SER A 195 -7.60 -14.89 -3.96
CA SER A 195 -8.57 -13.85 -3.62
C SER A 195 -8.26 -12.52 -4.29
N SER A 196 -9.31 -11.79 -4.67
CA SER A 196 -9.24 -10.41 -5.16
C SER A 196 -8.71 -9.43 -4.10
N PHE A 197 -8.84 -9.74 -2.82
CA PHE A 197 -8.58 -8.82 -1.70
C PHE A 197 -7.15 -8.26 -1.68
N HIS A 198 -6.13 -9.11 -1.90
CA HIS A 198 -4.74 -8.65 -1.95
C HIS A 198 -4.52 -7.62 -3.07
N ASN A 199 -5.03 -7.90 -4.26
CA ASN A 199 -4.92 -7.01 -5.42
C ASN A 199 -5.73 -5.73 -5.23
N ILE A 200 -6.88 -5.79 -4.54
CA ILE A 200 -7.66 -4.60 -4.15
C ILE A 200 -6.82 -3.68 -3.26
N SER A 201 -6.13 -4.21 -2.25
CA SER A 201 -5.32 -3.40 -1.35
C SER A 201 -4.16 -2.70 -2.07
N LEU A 202 -3.52 -3.37 -3.03
CA LEU A 202 -2.50 -2.79 -3.91
C LEU A 202 -3.09 -1.73 -4.85
N GLY A 203 -4.25 -2.00 -5.41
CA GLY A 203 -4.97 -1.06 -6.28
C GLY A 203 -5.35 0.23 -5.53
N LEU A 204 -5.86 0.10 -4.32
CA LEU A 204 -6.17 1.24 -3.46
C LEU A 204 -4.92 2.02 -3.05
N LEU A 205 -3.79 1.34 -2.77
CA LEU A 205 -2.52 2.01 -2.51
C LEU A 205 -2.07 2.86 -3.71
N CYS A 206 -2.13 2.31 -4.93
CA CYS A 206 -1.81 3.02 -6.16
C CYS A 206 -2.72 4.24 -6.36
N TRP A 207 -4.03 4.05 -6.23
CA TRP A 207 -5.02 5.11 -6.36
C TRP A 207 -4.79 6.24 -5.35
N VAL A 208 -4.61 5.94 -4.06
CA VAL A 208 -4.34 6.95 -3.02
C VAL A 208 -3.04 7.69 -3.33
N ALA A 209 -1.96 6.97 -3.64
CA ALA A 209 -0.65 7.57 -3.90
C ALA A 209 -0.70 8.55 -5.08
N LEU A 210 -1.24 8.14 -6.23
CA LEU A 210 -1.33 8.98 -7.43
C LEU A 210 -2.31 10.15 -7.24
N THR A 211 -3.45 9.92 -6.60
CA THR A 211 -4.42 10.98 -6.31
C THR A 211 -3.81 12.04 -5.41
N LYS A 212 -3.10 11.64 -4.33
CA LYS A 212 -2.48 12.60 -3.39
C LYS A 212 -1.28 13.31 -3.97
N LEU A 213 -0.51 12.64 -4.82
CA LEU A 213 0.60 13.26 -5.54
C LEU A 213 0.09 14.34 -6.52
N ALA A 214 -0.98 14.07 -7.25
CA ALA A 214 -1.58 15.01 -8.18
C ALA A 214 -2.37 16.12 -7.46
N ARG A 215 -3.08 15.77 -6.39
CA ARG A 215 -3.94 16.67 -5.62
C ARG A 215 -3.96 16.28 -4.15
N PRO A 216 -3.39 17.10 -3.25
CA PRO A 216 -3.41 16.80 -1.81
C PRO A 216 -4.83 16.76 -1.21
N ARG A 217 -5.80 17.54 -1.72
CA ARG A 217 -7.20 17.56 -1.26
C ARG A 217 -8.01 16.42 -1.85
N TRP A 218 -8.93 15.85 -1.05
CA TRP A 218 -9.94 14.93 -1.52
C TRP A 218 -11.10 15.68 -2.18
N VAL A 219 -11.61 15.12 -3.27
CA VAL A 219 -12.88 15.55 -3.88
C VAL A 219 -13.81 14.33 -4.03
N LYS A 220 -15.13 14.57 -4.09
CA LYS A 220 -16.11 13.47 -4.15
C LYS A 220 -15.88 12.51 -5.34
N ALA A 221 -15.41 13.04 -6.45
CA ALA A 221 -15.08 12.24 -7.63
C ALA A 221 -13.96 11.23 -7.41
N ASP A 222 -13.06 11.44 -6.44
CA ASP A 222 -11.99 10.48 -6.11
C ASP A 222 -12.57 9.15 -5.63
N ILE A 223 -13.71 9.18 -4.92
CA ILE A 223 -14.40 7.97 -4.45
C ILE A 223 -14.82 7.11 -5.64
N PHE A 224 -15.38 7.71 -6.68
CA PHE A 224 -15.78 6.95 -7.88
C PHE A 224 -14.59 6.33 -8.61
N VAL A 225 -13.44 7.02 -8.63
CA VAL A 225 -12.20 6.46 -9.19
C VAL A 225 -11.73 5.26 -8.34
N GLY A 226 -11.75 5.39 -7.01
CA GLY A 226 -11.41 4.29 -6.11
C GLY A 226 -12.34 3.08 -6.28
N LEU A 227 -13.65 3.32 -6.40
CA LEU A 227 -14.63 2.27 -6.66
C LEU A 227 -14.40 1.60 -8.03
N ALA A 228 -14.05 2.38 -9.07
CA ALA A 228 -13.70 1.83 -10.37
C ALA A 228 -12.45 0.94 -10.32
N VAL A 229 -11.43 1.33 -9.55
CA VAL A 229 -10.25 0.49 -9.29
C VAL A 229 -10.65 -0.83 -8.65
N VAL A 230 -11.44 -0.78 -7.57
CA VAL A 230 -11.91 -1.99 -6.86
C VAL A 230 -12.71 -2.90 -7.79
N ALA A 231 -13.68 -2.34 -8.53
CA ALA A 231 -14.52 -3.11 -9.46
C ALA A 231 -13.68 -3.77 -10.56
N THR A 232 -12.70 -3.05 -11.11
CA THR A 232 -11.79 -3.59 -12.14
C THR A 232 -10.95 -4.75 -11.61
N VAL A 233 -10.40 -4.62 -10.41
CA VAL A 233 -9.61 -5.69 -9.77
C VAL A 233 -10.47 -6.93 -9.53
N ILE A 234 -11.69 -6.76 -8.99
CA ILE A 234 -12.62 -7.87 -8.78
C ILE A 234 -12.97 -8.54 -10.12
N ALA A 235 -13.31 -7.76 -11.16
CA ALA A 235 -13.68 -8.30 -12.46
C ALA A 235 -12.53 -9.10 -13.11
N LEU A 236 -11.31 -8.58 -13.07
CA LEU A 236 -10.13 -9.27 -13.60
C LEU A 236 -9.84 -10.55 -12.81
N ASN A 237 -9.87 -10.49 -11.47
CA ASN A 237 -9.65 -11.69 -10.65
C ASN A 237 -10.74 -12.75 -10.87
N ALA A 238 -12.01 -12.34 -10.93
CA ALA A 238 -13.11 -13.25 -11.23
C ALA A 238 -12.97 -13.88 -12.62
N SER A 239 -12.55 -13.11 -13.64
CA SER A 239 -12.27 -13.63 -14.97
C SER A 239 -11.15 -14.69 -14.96
N ARG A 240 -10.08 -14.46 -14.17
CA ARG A 240 -9.01 -15.44 -14.01
C ARG A 240 -9.50 -16.72 -13.34
N LEU A 241 -10.23 -16.61 -12.24
CA LEU A 241 -10.81 -17.77 -11.54
C LEU A 241 -11.79 -18.54 -12.43
N TYR A 242 -12.60 -17.81 -13.21
CA TYR A 242 -13.50 -18.42 -14.19
C TYR A 242 -12.72 -19.27 -15.21
N LEU A 243 -11.65 -18.72 -15.81
CA LEU A 243 -10.82 -19.46 -16.75
C LEU A 243 -10.13 -20.66 -16.10
N MET A 244 -9.66 -20.55 -14.86
CA MET A 244 -9.06 -21.65 -14.11
C MET A 244 -10.06 -22.77 -13.82
N ALA A 245 -11.33 -22.46 -13.66
CA ALA A 245 -12.38 -23.44 -13.36
C ALA A 245 -12.88 -24.23 -14.59
N LEU A 246 -12.49 -23.85 -15.81
CA LEU A 246 -12.94 -24.52 -17.04
C LEU A 246 -12.35 -25.91 -17.25
N GLY A 247 -11.16 -26.21 -16.71
CA GLY A 247 -10.52 -27.50 -16.87
C GLY A 247 -9.06 -27.51 -16.41
N ALA A 248 -8.46 -28.68 -16.30
CA ALA A 248 -7.11 -28.86 -15.74
C ALA A 248 -6.02 -28.13 -16.55
N GLU A 249 -6.06 -28.21 -17.89
CA GLU A 249 -5.09 -27.49 -18.74
C GLU A 249 -5.23 -25.97 -18.60
N SER A 250 -6.47 -25.47 -18.54
CA SER A 250 -6.77 -24.07 -18.32
C SER A 250 -6.29 -23.63 -16.94
N PHE A 251 -6.49 -24.46 -15.91
CA PHE A 251 -5.97 -24.20 -14.57
C PHE A 251 -4.44 -24.03 -14.58
N GLU A 252 -3.70 -24.97 -15.15
CA GLU A 252 -2.22 -24.90 -15.23
C GLU A 252 -1.77 -23.63 -15.94
N TYR A 253 -2.39 -23.27 -17.07
CA TYR A 253 -2.03 -22.08 -17.82
C TYR A 253 -2.27 -20.77 -17.04
N TRP A 254 -3.46 -20.64 -16.39
CA TRP A 254 -3.84 -19.40 -15.71
C TRP A 254 -3.40 -19.33 -14.25
N HIS A 255 -3.04 -20.46 -13.61
CA HIS A 255 -2.60 -20.50 -12.22
C HIS A 255 -1.09 -20.30 -12.07
N VAL A 256 -0.27 -21.06 -12.79
CA VAL A 256 1.20 -21.06 -12.68
C VAL A 256 1.91 -20.71 -13.98
N GLY A 257 1.23 -20.76 -15.12
CA GLY A 257 1.78 -20.53 -16.45
C GLY A 257 1.81 -19.05 -16.87
N THR A 258 1.96 -18.83 -18.18
CA THR A 258 2.02 -17.50 -18.78
C THR A 258 0.75 -16.67 -18.52
N GLY A 259 -0.41 -17.33 -18.38
CA GLY A 259 -1.69 -16.68 -18.06
C GLY A 259 -1.66 -15.93 -16.75
N GLN A 260 -0.97 -16.44 -15.72
CA GLN A 260 -0.78 -15.73 -14.45
C GLN A 260 -0.11 -14.37 -14.66
N GLN A 261 0.94 -14.33 -15.47
CA GLN A 261 1.68 -13.09 -15.78
C GLN A 261 0.82 -12.12 -16.56
N ILE A 262 0.04 -12.60 -17.54
CA ILE A 262 -0.90 -11.78 -18.31
C ILE A 262 -1.89 -11.08 -17.39
N PHE A 263 -2.52 -11.80 -16.44
CA PHE A 263 -3.44 -11.18 -15.49
C PHE A 263 -2.75 -10.23 -14.52
N ALA A 264 -1.53 -10.53 -14.08
CA ALA A 264 -0.75 -9.62 -13.23
C ALA A 264 -0.48 -8.29 -13.94
N TRP A 265 -0.04 -8.33 -15.22
CA TRP A 265 0.17 -7.14 -16.02
C TRP A 265 -1.15 -6.41 -16.34
N ALA A 266 -2.19 -7.14 -16.74
CA ALA A 266 -3.50 -6.56 -17.01
C ALA A 266 -4.05 -5.81 -15.80
N THR A 267 -3.98 -6.41 -14.60
CA THR A 267 -4.41 -5.77 -13.36
C THR A 267 -3.57 -4.53 -13.05
N THR A 268 -2.24 -4.65 -13.11
CA THR A 268 -1.32 -3.55 -12.82
C THR A 268 -1.56 -2.36 -13.75
N LEU A 269 -1.63 -2.60 -15.06
CA LEU A 269 -1.85 -1.55 -16.05
C LEU A 269 -3.23 -0.92 -15.93
N SER A 270 -4.29 -1.71 -15.72
CA SER A 270 -5.65 -1.20 -15.56
C SER A 270 -5.75 -0.29 -14.34
N VAL A 271 -5.23 -0.73 -13.18
CA VAL A 271 -5.19 0.06 -11.95
C VAL A 271 -4.42 1.37 -12.15
N LEU A 272 -3.24 1.29 -12.80
CA LEU A 272 -2.42 2.47 -13.08
C LEU A 272 -3.14 3.47 -13.99
N VAL A 273 -3.73 2.99 -15.09
CA VAL A 273 -4.44 3.84 -16.05
C VAL A 273 -5.65 4.51 -15.40
N ILE A 274 -6.49 3.76 -14.69
CA ILE A 274 -7.69 4.30 -14.02
C ILE A 274 -7.27 5.34 -12.96
N SER A 275 -6.26 5.02 -12.14
CA SER A 275 -5.80 5.91 -11.08
C SER A 275 -5.18 7.19 -11.65
N LEU A 276 -4.34 7.07 -12.67
CA LEU A 276 -3.70 8.21 -13.34
C LEU A 276 -4.73 9.09 -14.07
N TYR A 277 -5.64 8.46 -14.83
CA TYR A 277 -6.72 9.19 -15.50
C TYR A 277 -7.59 9.96 -14.51
N GLY A 278 -8.00 9.32 -13.42
CA GLY A 278 -8.75 9.96 -12.33
C GLY A 278 -7.97 11.13 -11.70
N ALA A 279 -6.70 10.92 -11.37
CA ALA A 279 -5.85 11.94 -10.80
C ALA A 279 -5.70 13.18 -11.70
N LEU A 280 -5.56 12.99 -13.02
CA LEU A 280 -5.37 14.06 -14.00
C LEU A 280 -6.67 14.77 -14.42
N ARG A 281 -7.77 14.01 -14.59
CA ARG A 281 -9.05 14.57 -15.09
C ARG A 281 -9.84 15.29 -14.01
N VAL A 282 -9.97 14.69 -12.85
CA VAL A 282 -10.73 15.26 -11.73
C VAL A 282 -10.09 16.56 -11.23
N GLY A 283 -8.78 16.73 -11.39
CA GLY A 283 -8.08 17.97 -11.04
C GLY A 283 -8.34 19.16 -11.94
N ARG A 284 -8.92 18.94 -13.15
CA ARG A 284 -9.20 20.03 -14.09
C ARG A 284 -10.62 20.61 -13.96
N THR A 285 -11.48 19.95 -13.20
CA THR A 285 -12.90 20.31 -13.06
C THR A 285 -13.24 20.86 -11.68
N SER A 286 -12.29 20.96 -10.78
CA SER A 286 -12.39 21.52 -9.43
C SER A 286 -11.46 22.72 -9.27
#